data_13c32b8d94c6fc4ba047fcc36431539b
#
_entry.id   13c32b8d94c6fc4ba047fcc36431539b
#
_cell.length_a   1.000
_cell.length_b   1.000
_cell.length_c   1.000
_cell.angle_alpha   90.00
_cell.angle_beta   90.00
_cell.angle_gamma   90.00
#
_symmetry.space_group_name_H-M   'P 1'
#
loop_
_entity.id
_entity.type
_entity.pdbx_description
1 polymer ?
#
loop_
_entity_poly.entity_id
_entity_poly.type
_entity_poly.pdbx_seq_one_letter_code
_entity_poly.pdbx_strand_id
1 'polypeptide(L)'
;VTRAASDDDRNDKPYTSRFAGTVPFRALKQDTRFSCCIHVPKSFMSGPTGHTLLLALHGSDRNALELCRMFQDLSETHRYVVLCPLFPGGVDEPENMDGYKFLFEGDLNYVNVIDAMIGEVEARLKFVFEHICLLGISGGAQCAHRYAIVRPRRIVAASIAAPGTISIPGLRASWWRGMHDLRERFGNAFSLEQFARIRFQLLVGAADTDETEILPARNSAYQRGVTDYAGRNRIERLQTLHRELKALNVSSKIELVPDVAHQLEPMFGHVLSFFKEISLSETAPNPEWVFGI
;
A
#
# COMPACT_ATOMS: atom_id res chain seq x y z
N VAL A 1 -2.39 -33.44 -48.54
CA VAL A 1 -2.24 -32.01 -48.20
C VAL A 1 -2.64 -31.84 -46.75
N THR A 2 -1.66 -31.97 -45.85
CA THR A 2 -1.82 -31.75 -44.43
C THR A 2 -1.78 -30.25 -44.15
N ARG A 3 -2.86 -29.68 -43.63
CA ARG A 3 -2.92 -28.30 -43.15
C ARG A 3 -2.01 -28.15 -41.94
N ALA A 4 -1.01 -27.32 -42.06
CA ALA A 4 -0.19 -26.87 -40.91
C ALA A 4 -1.11 -26.11 -39.94
N ALA A 5 -1.10 -26.50 -38.67
CA ALA A 5 -1.76 -25.75 -37.60
C ALA A 5 -1.16 -24.36 -37.53
N SER A 6 -2.02 -23.34 -37.51
CA SER A 6 -1.60 -21.93 -37.45
C SER A 6 -0.84 -21.64 -36.15
N ASP A 7 0.18 -20.83 -36.23
CA ASP A 7 1.08 -20.39 -35.13
C ASP A 7 0.34 -19.56 -34.04
N ASP A 8 -0.96 -19.32 -34.21
CA ASP A 8 -1.80 -18.51 -33.33
C ASP A 8 -2.28 -19.28 -32.07
N ASP A 9 -2.30 -20.62 -32.11
CA ASP A 9 -2.73 -21.44 -30.97
C ASP A 9 -1.67 -21.59 -29.86
N ARG A 10 -0.45 -21.14 -30.08
CA ARG A 10 0.64 -21.24 -29.09
C ARG A 10 0.65 -20.12 -28.06
N ASN A 11 -0.15 -19.07 -28.23
CA ASN A 11 -0.12 -17.89 -27.38
C ASN A 11 -1.28 -17.80 -26.37
N ASP A 12 -2.19 -18.74 -26.38
CA ASP A 12 -3.43 -18.69 -25.58
C ASP A 12 -3.39 -19.54 -24.28
N LYS A 13 -2.22 -20.09 -23.93
CA LYS A 13 -2.08 -20.66 -22.59
C LYS A 13 -2.08 -19.48 -21.59
N PRO A 14 -3.00 -19.52 -20.60
CA PRO A 14 -3.06 -18.46 -19.63
C PRO A 14 -1.65 -18.26 -19.02
N TYR A 15 -1.20 -17.02 -19.00
CA TYR A 15 0.11 -16.57 -18.49
C TYR A 15 0.37 -17.09 -17.06
N THR A 16 -0.68 -17.49 -16.37
CA THR A 16 -0.75 -18.11 -15.06
C THR A 16 0.19 -19.31 -14.88
N SER A 17 0.31 -20.21 -15.85
CA SER A 17 1.14 -21.42 -15.68
C SER A 17 2.66 -21.17 -15.60
N ARG A 18 3.12 -19.96 -15.92
CA ARG A 18 4.53 -19.55 -15.87
C ARG A 18 4.88 -18.68 -14.66
N PHE A 19 3.91 -18.31 -13.82
CA PHE A 19 4.06 -17.30 -12.77
C PHE A 19 3.63 -17.71 -11.38
N ALA A 20 3.41 -19.00 -11.12
CA ALA A 20 3.37 -19.46 -9.75
C ALA A 20 4.72 -19.20 -9.09
N GLY A 21 4.70 -18.54 -7.92
CA GLY A 21 5.92 -18.17 -7.21
C GLY A 21 6.30 -16.70 -7.40
N THR A 22 7.53 -16.38 -7.03
CA THR A 22 8.03 -15.00 -7.06
C THR A 22 8.65 -14.68 -8.42
N VAL A 23 8.12 -13.64 -9.05
CA VAL A 23 8.72 -13.00 -10.22
C VAL A 23 9.43 -11.74 -9.74
N PRO A 24 10.76 -11.68 -9.83
CA PRO A 24 11.51 -10.50 -9.48
C PRO A 24 11.27 -9.37 -10.48
N PHE A 25 11.89 -8.24 -10.25
CA PHE A 25 11.64 -6.98 -10.91
C PHE A 25 11.21 -7.05 -12.37
N ARG A 26 10.02 -6.53 -12.61
CA ARG A 26 9.43 -6.38 -13.92
C ARG A 26 9.09 -4.92 -14.17
N ALA A 27 9.57 -4.39 -15.27
CA ALA A 27 9.28 -3.03 -15.68
C ALA A 27 7.78 -2.84 -15.98
N LEU A 28 7.23 -1.71 -15.55
CA LEU A 28 5.89 -1.26 -15.91
C LEU A 28 5.87 -0.88 -17.39
N LYS A 29 4.88 -1.35 -18.16
CA LYS A 29 4.83 -1.09 -19.60
C LYS A 29 4.57 0.37 -19.94
N GLN A 30 3.75 1.05 -19.16
CA GLN A 30 3.40 2.45 -19.38
C GLN A 30 4.55 3.40 -19.04
N ASP A 31 5.39 3.04 -18.08
CA ASP A 31 6.53 3.83 -17.65
C ASP A 31 7.65 2.92 -17.12
N THR A 32 8.61 2.61 -17.98
CA THR A 32 9.70 1.66 -17.69
C THR A 32 10.70 2.16 -16.63
N ARG A 33 10.57 3.40 -16.16
CA ARG A 33 11.31 3.90 -14.99
C ARG A 33 10.90 3.18 -13.70
N PHE A 34 9.70 2.59 -13.68
CA PHE A 34 9.16 1.84 -12.57
C PHE A 34 9.18 0.35 -12.81
N SER A 35 9.26 -0.41 -11.73
CA SER A 35 9.20 -1.86 -11.76
C SER A 35 8.49 -2.39 -10.52
N CYS A 36 8.14 -3.67 -10.54
CA CYS A 36 7.56 -4.33 -9.38
C CYS A 36 8.02 -5.77 -9.27
N CYS A 37 7.98 -6.30 -8.06
CA CYS A 37 8.03 -7.74 -7.77
C CYS A 37 6.61 -8.24 -7.55
N ILE A 38 6.35 -9.49 -7.90
CA ILE A 38 5.06 -10.12 -7.64
C ILE A 38 5.29 -11.55 -7.14
N HIS A 39 4.48 -11.98 -6.17
CA HIS A 39 4.35 -13.38 -5.81
C HIS A 39 2.90 -13.83 -6.04
N VAL A 40 2.73 -14.88 -6.83
CA VAL A 40 1.43 -15.49 -7.13
C VAL A 40 1.39 -16.87 -6.50
N PRO A 41 0.48 -17.13 -5.53
CA PRO A 41 0.43 -18.43 -4.85
C PRO A 41 -0.03 -19.55 -5.78
N LYS A 42 0.39 -20.78 -5.48
CA LYS A 42 0.00 -21.97 -6.26
C LYS A 42 -1.51 -22.16 -6.32
N SER A 43 -2.22 -21.81 -5.24
CA SER A 43 -3.68 -21.88 -5.15
C SER A 43 -4.39 -21.02 -6.22
N PHE A 44 -3.77 -19.93 -6.69
CA PHE A 44 -4.31 -19.09 -7.75
C PHE A 44 -4.46 -19.85 -9.07
N MET A 45 -3.56 -20.80 -9.34
CA MET A 45 -3.61 -21.65 -10.55
C MET A 45 -4.78 -22.62 -10.56
N SER A 46 -5.23 -23.03 -9.38
CA SER A 46 -6.36 -23.96 -9.22
C SER A 46 -7.70 -23.25 -9.26
N GLY A 47 -7.72 -21.91 -9.04
CA GLY A 47 -8.90 -21.07 -9.12
C GLY A 47 -8.61 -19.68 -8.51
N PRO A 48 -8.79 -18.61 -9.30
CA PRO A 48 -8.43 -17.25 -8.84
C PRO A 48 -9.44 -16.66 -7.83
N THR A 49 -10.66 -17.19 -7.77
CA THR A 49 -11.72 -16.67 -6.90
C THR A 49 -11.33 -16.71 -5.43
N GLY A 50 -11.63 -15.64 -4.70
CA GLY A 50 -11.31 -15.52 -3.28
C GLY A 50 -9.84 -15.17 -3.00
N HIS A 51 -9.10 -14.71 -4.02
CA HIS A 51 -7.78 -14.15 -3.80
C HIS A 51 -7.86 -12.62 -3.64
N THR A 52 -7.09 -12.11 -2.69
CA THR A 52 -6.95 -10.68 -2.38
C THR A 52 -5.59 -10.20 -2.86
N LEU A 53 -5.51 -8.97 -3.35
CA LEU A 53 -4.23 -8.34 -3.67
C LEU A 53 -3.63 -7.72 -2.40
N LEU A 54 -2.42 -8.11 -2.01
CA LEU A 54 -1.62 -7.42 -1.00
C LEU A 54 -0.63 -6.50 -1.71
N LEU A 55 -0.88 -5.20 -1.67
CA LEU A 55 0.03 -4.18 -2.16
C LEU A 55 0.96 -3.78 -1.01
N ALA A 56 2.23 -4.20 -1.08
CA ALA A 56 3.22 -3.95 -0.05
C ALA A 56 4.25 -2.91 -0.52
N LEU A 57 4.30 -1.78 0.19
CA LEU A 57 5.05 -0.59 -0.17
C LEU A 57 6.30 -0.46 0.71
N HIS A 58 7.46 -0.48 0.07
CA HIS A 58 8.78 -0.46 0.72
C HIS A 58 9.07 0.85 1.45
N GLY A 59 9.97 0.80 2.43
CA GLY A 59 10.55 1.96 3.08
C GLY A 59 11.56 2.72 2.20
N SER A 60 12.31 3.64 2.81
CA SER A 60 13.31 4.43 2.08
C SER A 60 14.45 3.58 1.51
N ASP A 61 14.69 2.38 2.05
CA ASP A 61 15.71 1.42 1.59
C ASP A 61 15.39 0.77 0.26
N ARG A 62 14.16 0.91 -0.23
CA ARG A 62 13.70 0.38 -1.52
C ARG A 62 13.86 -1.14 -1.69
N ASN A 63 13.74 -1.90 -0.60
CA ASN A 63 13.90 -3.35 -0.52
C ASN A 63 12.67 -4.14 -1.01
N ALA A 64 12.05 -3.75 -2.12
CA ALA A 64 10.79 -4.31 -2.64
C ALA A 64 10.84 -5.84 -2.85
N LEU A 65 11.96 -6.40 -3.31
CA LEU A 65 12.09 -7.86 -3.51
C LEU A 65 12.12 -8.62 -2.18
N GLU A 66 12.83 -8.10 -1.20
CA GLU A 66 12.89 -8.70 0.13
C GLU A 66 11.51 -8.67 0.79
N LEU A 67 10.84 -7.51 0.73
CA LEU A 67 9.48 -7.36 1.21
C LEU A 67 8.52 -8.37 0.54
N CYS A 68 8.63 -8.56 -0.78
CA CYS A 68 7.83 -9.57 -1.50
C CYS A 68 8.10 -11.00 -0.98
N ARG A 69 9.36 -11.33 -0.68
CA ARG A 69 9.75 -12.64 -0.13
C ARG A 69 9.22 -12.88 1.28
N MET A 70 9.20 -11.86 2.12
CA MET A 70 8.68 -11.96 3.49
C MET A 70 7.21 -12.40 3.54
N PHE A 71 6.43 -12.09 2.49
CA PHE A 71 5.02 -12.46 2.42
C PHE A 71 4.71 -13.75 1.66
N GLN A 72 5.71 -14.52 1.23
CA GLN A 72 5.48 -15.76 0.46
C GLN A 72 4.61 -16.78 1.22
N ASP A 73 4.93 -17.04 2.48
CA ASP A 73 4.18 -18.01 3.28
C ASP A 73 2.73 -17.56 3.52
N LEU A 74 2.52 -16.27 3.79
CA LEU A 74 1.17 -15.71 3.92
C LEU A 74 0.41 -15.83 2.59
N SER A 75 1.05 -15.56 1.48
CA SER A 75 0.49 -15.69 0.13
C SER A 75 0.00 -17.12 -0.13
N GLU A 76 0.85 -18.11 0.09
CA GLU A 76 0.53 -19.52 -0.16
C GLU A 76 -0.58 -20.06 0.75
N THR A 77 -0.64 -19.59 2.01
CA THR A 77 -1.57 -20.12 3.01
C THR A 77 -2.89 -19.36 3.11
N HIS A 78 -2.93 -18.07 2.73
CA HIS A 78 -4.08 -17.18 2.92
C HIS A 78 -4.56 -16.50 1.64
N ARG A 79 -4.22 -17.04 0.48
CA ARG A 79 -4.72 -16.60 -0.85
C ARG A 79 -4.44 -15.13 -1.18
N TYR A 80 -3.27 -14.63 -0.80
CA TYR A 80 -2.82 -13.31 -1.23
C TYR A 80 -1.97 -13.40 -2.50
N VAL A 81 -2.28 -12.58 -3.50
CA VAL A 81 -1.31 -12.21 -4.53
C VAL A 81 -0.56 -11.00 -4.01
N VAL A 82 0.76 -11.09 -3.90
CA VAL A 82 1.58 -10.03 -3.33
C VAL A 82 2.19 -9.19 -4.45
N LEU A 83 1.96 -7.89 -4.44
CA LEU A 83 2.54 -6.92 -5.37
C LEU A 83 3.39 -5.92 -4.60
N CYS A 84 4.68 -5.85 -4.93
CA CYS A 84 5.63 -4.94 -4.32
C CYS A 84 6.20 -3.99 -5.39
N PRO A 85 5.66 -2.78 -5.54
CA PRO A 85 6.25 -1.74 -6.36
C PRO A 85 7.68 -1.40 -5.94
N LEU A 86 8.52 -1.01 -6.90
CA LEU A 86 9.78 -0.35 -6.66
C LEU A 86 9.68 1.08 -7.22
N PHE A 87 9.83 2.05 -6.33
CA PHE A 87 9.87 3.47 -6.65
C PHE A 87 11.31 3.98 -6.57
N PRO A 88 11.99 4.22 -7.69
CA PRO A 88 13.30 4.86 -7.68
C PRO A 88 13.25 6.25 -7.05
N GLY A 89 14.35 6.76 -6.56
CA GLY A 89 14.48 8.17 -6.20
C GLY A 89 14.91 8.99 -7.40
N GLY A 90 14.59 10.30 -7.41
CA GLY A 90 15.05 11.22 -8.44
C GLY A 90 14.48 10.94 -9.82
N VAL A 91 13.21 10.57 -9.93
CA VAL A 91 12.60 10.15 -11.21
C VAL A 91 12.31 11.35 -12.09
N ASP A 92 11.70 12.39 -11.55
CA ASP A 92 11.35 13.63 -12.24
C ASP A 92 12.22 14.81 -11.74
N GLU A 93 12.53 14.80 -10.45
CA GLU A 93 13.40 15.75 -9.79
C GLU A 93 14.65 15.01 -9.23
N PRO A 94 15.87 15.16 -9.80
CA PRO A 94 17.03 14.29 -9.52
C PRO A 94 17.40 14.14 -8.04
N GLU A 95 17.19 15.17 -7.22
CA GLU A 95 17.52 15.15 -5.78
C GLU A 95 16.34 14.70 -4.91
N ASN A 96 15.17 14.39 -5.51
CA ASN A 96 13.98 14.05 -4.78
C ASN A 96 13.90 12.55 -4.49
N MET A 97 14.19 12.16 -3.25
CA MET A 97 14.10 10.77 -2.79
C MET A 97 12.73 10.43 -2.19
N ASP A 98 11.83 11.40 -2.07
CA ASP A 98 10.63 11.32 -1.26
C ASP A 98 9.32 11.33 -2.05
N GLY A 99 9.36 11.55 -3.37
CA GLY A 99 8.18 11.76 -4.22
C GLY A 99 7.06 10.74 -4.00
N TYR A 100 7.39 9.45 -4.01
CA TYR A 100 6.38 8.38 -3.79
C TYR A 100 5.71 8.45 -2.42
N LYS A 101 6.42 8.92 -1.38
CA LYS A 101 5.86 9.06 -0.02
C LYS A 101 4.70 10.05 0.03
N PHE A 102 4.78 11.08 -0.82
CA PHE A 102 3.79 12.16 -0.92
C PHE A 102 2.82 11.99 -2.10
N LEU A 103 2.99 10.94 -2.91
CA LEU A 103 2.23 10.58 -4.12
C LEU A 103 2.44 11.53 -5.30
N PHE A 104 3.43 12.43 -5.26
CA PHE A 104 3.79 13.26 -6.40
C PHE A 104 5.27 13.70 -6.35
N GLU A 105 5.86 13.97 -7.51
CA GLU A 105 7.20 14.49 -7.71
C GLU A 105 7.19 15.30 -9.00
N GLY A 106 7.31 16.63 -8.93
CA GLY A 106 7.06 17.47 -10.09
C GLY A 106 5.68 17.22 -10.71
N ASP A 107 5.64 16.83 -11.98
CA ASP A 107 4.43 16.44 -12.69
C ASP A 107 4.08 14.95 -12.54
N LEU A 108 4.96 14.16 -11.95
CA LEU A 108 4.76 12.73 -11.76
C LEU A 108 3.76 12.46 -10.65
N ASN A 109 2.70 11.70 -10.98
CA ASN A 109 1.66 11.27 -10.06
C ASN A 109 1.81 9.77 -9.74
N TYR A 110 2.30 9.45 -8.55
CA TYR A 110 2.51 8.06 -8.10
C TYR A 110 1.22 7.27 -7.91
N VAL A 111 0.06 7.92 -7.74
CA VAL A 111 -1.23 7.23 -7.73
C VAL A 111 -1.47 6.55 -9.07
N ASN A 112 -1.21 7.25 -10.17
CA ASN A 112 -1.35 6.68 -11.51
C ASN A 112 -0.35 5.55 -11.77
N VAL A 113 0.86 5.63 -11.22
CA VAL A 113 1.87 4.56 -11.31
C VAL A 113 1.39 3.30 -10.58
N ILE A 114 0.86 3.45 -9.36
CA ILE A 114 0.32 2.34 -8.57
C ILE A 114 -0.90 1.73 -9.28
N ASP A 115 -1.84 2.57 -9.72
CA ASP A 115 -3.04 2.13 -10.45
C ASP A 115 -2.65 1.35 -11.72
N ALA A 116 -1.64 1.82 -12.46
CA ALA A 116 -1.13 1.15 -13.65
C ALA A 116 -0.46 -0.21 -13.34
N MET A 117 0.30 -0.31 -12.24
CA MET A 117 0.90 -1.58 -11.81
C MET A 117 -0.17 -2.61 -11.43
N ILE A 118 -1.19 -2.20 -10.68
CA ILE A 118 -2.32 -3.06 -10.32
C ILE A 118 -3.03 -3.52 -11.59
N GLY A 119 -3.38 -2.60 -12.50
CA GLY A 119 -4.07 -2.91 -13.75
C GLY A 119 -3.25 -3.83 -14.67
N GLU A 120 -1.92 -3.67 -14.72
CA GLU A 120 -1.05 -4.56 -15.50
C GLU A 120 -1.00 -5.98 -14.89
N VAL A 121 -1.00 -6.11 -13.57
CA VAL A 121 -1.07 -7.41 -12.89
C VAL A 121 -2.41 -8.08 -13.14
N GLU A 122 -3.52 -7.35 -13.00
CA GLU A 122 -4.87 -7.85 -13.27
C GLU A 122 -5.03 -8.32 -14.71
N ALA A 123 -4.56 -7.53 -15.67
CA ALA A 123 -4.59 -7.90 -17.08
C ALA A 123 -3.80 -9.18 -17.40
N ARG A 124 -2.64 -9.37 -16.75
CA ARG A 124 -1.80 -10.55 -16.93
C ARG A 124 -2.38 -11.81 -16.29
N LEU A 125 -2.96 -11.65 -15.10
CA LEU A 125 -3.60 -12.74 -14.38
C LEU A 125 -5.01 -13.03 -14.95
N LYS A 126 -5.53 -12.19 -15.84
CA LYS A 126 -6.91 -12.23 -16.34
C LYS A 126 -7.93 -12.29 -15.19
N PHE A 127 -7.65 -11.54 -14.13
CA PHE A 127 -8.43 -11.51 -12.90
C PHE A 127 -8.42 -10.12 -12.28
N VAL A 128 -9.58 -9.59 -11.93
CA VAL A 128 -9.74 -8.30 -11.24
C VAL A 128 -9.91 -8.57 -9.75
N PHE A 129 -9.04 -7.99 -8.93
CA PHE A 129 -9.15 -8.13 -7.48
C PHE A 129 -10.23 -7.20 -6.95
N GLU A 130 -11.27 -7.77 -6.36
CA GLU A 130 -12.32 -7.00 -5.70
C GLU A 130 -11.81 -6.31 -4.42
N HIS A 131 -10.90 -6.99 -3.71
CA HIS A 131 -10.32 -6.55 -2.46
C HIS A 131 -8.81 -6.34 -2.58
N ILE A 132 -8.34 -5.23 -2.01
CA ILE A 132 -6.93 -4.88 -1.91
C ILE A 132 -6.59 -4.61 -0.45
N CYS A 133 -5.56 -5.26 0.05
CA CYS A 133 -4.92 -4.95 1.32
C CYS A 133 -3.67 -4.11 1.07
N LEU A 134 -3.41 -3.12 1.93
CA LEU A 134 -2.22 -2.28 1.88
C LEU A 134 -1.28 -2.60 3.03
N LEU A 135 -0.01 -2.72 2.75
CA LEU A 135 1.05 -2.59 3.72
C LEU A 135 1.95 -1.43 3.33
N GLY A 136 2.31 -0.62 4.30
CA GLY A 136 3.39 0.35 4.13
C GLY A 136 4.28 0.38 5.36
N ILE A 137 5.60 0.54 5.13
CA ILE A 137 6.61 0.58 6.17
C ILE A 137 7.41 1.86 6.00
N SER A 138 7.57 2.67 7.08
CA SER A 138 8.33 3.90 7.05
C SER A 138 7.88 4.83 5.91
N GLY A 139 8.72 5.06 4.90
CA GLY A 139 8.34 5.79 3.68
C GLY A 139 7.15 5.18 2.95
N GLY A 140 7.07 3.84 2.88
CA GLY A 140 5.93 3.12 2.31
C GLY A 140 4.64 3.29 3.12
N ALA A 141 4.74 3.45 4.45
CA ALA A 141 3.59 3.75 5.29
C ALA A 141 3.00 5.14 4.99
N GLN A 142 3.86 6.10 4.68
CA GLN A 142 3.45 7.42 4.21
C GLN A 142 2.71 7.33 2.87
N CYS A 143 3.20 6.53 1.94
CA CYS A 143 2.55 6.25 0.66
C CYS A 143 1.21 5.50 0.85
N ALA A 144 1.19 4.42 1.62
CA ALA A 144 0.04 3.53 1.81
C ALA A 144 -1.19 4.26 2.35
N HIS A 145 -1.05 5.01 3.47
CA HIS A 145 -2.21 5.70 4.04
C HIS A 145 -2.73 6.84 3.14
N ARG A 146 -1.83 7.51 2.42
CA ARG A 146 -2.20 8.53 1.42
C ARG A 146 -2.90 7.91 0.22
N TYR A 147 -2.39 6.77 -0.26
CA TYR A 147 -3.06 6.04 -1.33
C TYR A 147 -4.46 5.56 -0.90
N ALA A 148 -4.62 5.10 0.35
CA ALA A 148 -5.92 4.75 0.91
C ALA A 148 -6.91 5.94 0.95
N ILE A 149 -6.41 7.16 1.19
CA ILE A 149 -7.23 8.39 1.12
C ILE A 149 -7.68 8.67 -0.32
N VAL A 150 -6.77 8.52 -1.29
CA VAL A 150 -7.02 8.89 -2.70
C VAL A 150 -7.80 7.80 -3.45
N ARG A 151 -7.60 6.51 -3.13
CA ARG A 151 -8.20 5.35 -3.81
C ARG A 151 -8.87 4.36 -2.86
N PRO A 152 -9.83 4.78 -2.02
CA PRO A 152 -10.39 3.92 -0.97
C PRO A 152 -11.24 2.75 -1.47
N ARG A 153 -11.78 2.82 -2.68
CA ARG A 153 -12.90 1.98 -3.17
C ARG A 153 -12.71 0.47 -3.01
N ARG A 154 -11.52 -0.06 -3.31
CA ARG A 154 -11.23 -1.52 -3.25
C ARG A 154 -10.39 -1.89 -2.04
N ILE A 155 -9.99 -0.91 -1.22
CA ILE A 155 -9.14 -1.18 -0.08
C ILE A 155 -10.01 -1.63 1.10
N VAL A 156 -9.73 -2.81 1.62
CA VAL A 156 -10.45 -3.40 2.76
C VAL A 156 -9.66 -3.31 4.06
N ALA A 157 -8.32 -3.31 3.97
CA ALA A 157 -7.45 -3.23 5.13
C ALA A 157 -6.14 -2.52 4.80
N ALA A 158 -5.55 -1.84 5.79
CA ALA A 158 -4.26 -1.17 5.66
C ALA A 158 -3.44 -1.29 6.95
N SER A 159 -2.25 -1.88 6.85
CA SER A 159 -1.25 -1.87 7.91
C SER A 159 -0.25 -0.76 7.65
N ILE A 160 -0.21 0.23 8.53
CA ILE A 160 0.60 1.46 8.44
C ILE A 160 1.66 1.40 9.53
N ALA A 161 2.88 1.01 9.17
CA ALA A 161 3.98 0.78 10.11
C ALA A 161 4.97 1.94 10.11
N ALA A 162 5.09 2.64 11.23
CA ALA A 162 6.08 3.66 11.55
C ALA A 162 6.23 4.79 10.48
N PRO A 163 5.15 5.48 10.04
CA PRO A 163 5.24 6.55 9.05
C PRO A 163 5.98 7.77 9.61
N GLY A 164 6.91 8.33 8.83
CA GLY A 164 7.59 9.59 9.18
C GLY A 164 6.64 10.78 9.15
N THR A 165 5.71 10.86 8.18
CA THR A 165 4.68 11.90 8.10
C THR A 165 3.32 11.31 7.84
N ILE A 166 2.25 12.00 8.26
CA ILE A 166 0.86 11.59 8.04
C ILE A 166 0.05 12.67 7.34
N SER A 167 -1.01 12.28 6.65
CA SER A 167 -2.06 13.17 6.17
C SER A 167 -3.29 13.04 7.07
N ILE A 168 -3.86 14.15 7.49
CA ILE A 168 -5.00 14.18 8.40
C ILE A 168 -6.29 14.46 7.61
N PRO A 169 -7.22 13.50 7.52
CA PRO A 169 -8.41 13.64 6.70
C PRO A 169 -9.32 14.82 7.05
N GLY A 170 -9.40 15.22 8.30
CA GLY A 170 -10.21 16.35 8.77
C GLY A 170 -9.50 17.71 8.70
N LEU A 171 -8.21 17.75 8.38
CA LEU A 171 -7.42 18.98 8.40
C LEU A 171 -7.71 19.85 7.16
N ARG A 172 -8.09 21.11 7.38
CA ARG A 172 -8.24 22.14 6.33
C ARG A 172 -6.87 22.68 5.90
N ALA A 173 -6.05 21.83 5.35
CA ALA A 173 -4.76 22.17 4.78
C ALA A 173 -4.65 21.53 3.38
N SER A 174 -3.81 22.10 2.55
CA SER A 174 -3.48 21.52 1.25
C SER A 174 -2.74 20.19 1.41
N TRP A 175 -2.78 19.39 0.36
CA TRP A 175 -2.00 18.19 0.25
C TRP A 175 -0.52 18.53 0.52
N TRP A 176 0.16 17.77 1.24
CA TRP A 176 -0.05 16.41 1.75
C TRP A 176 -0.55 16.35 3.22
N ARG A 177 -0.59 17.45 3.96
CA ARG A 177 -0.98 17.47 5.37
C ARG A 177 -2.48 17.26 5.55
N GLY A 178 -3.28 17.86 4.68
CA GLY A 178 -4.74 17.72 4.63
C GLY A 178 -5.21 17.37 3.22
N MET A 179 -6.48 17.60 2.94
CA MET A 179 -7.15 17.16 1.70
C MET A 179 -7.87 18.30 0.97
N HIS A 180 -7.56 19.57 1.28
CA HIS A 180 -8.29 20.71 0.74
C HIS A 180 -8.27 20.78 -0.79
N ASP A 181 -7.12 20.47 -1.40
CA ASP A 181 -6.87 20.48 -2.84
C ASP A 181 -6.84 19.08 -3.49
N LEU A 182 -7.42 18.07 -2.81
CA LEU A 182 -7.35 16.66 -3.25
C LEU A 182 -7.96 16.48 -4.66
N ARG A 183 -9.12 17.10 -4.91
CA ARG A 183 -9.80 16.99 -6.22
C ARG A 183 -8.97 17.61 -7.34
N GLU A 184 -8.36 18.77 -7.10
CA GLU A 184 -7.52 19.45 -8.07
C GLU A 184 -6.29 18.61 -8.42
N ARG A 185 -5.68 18.00 -7.39
CA ARG A 185 -4.41 17.26 -7.53
C ARG A 185 -4.59 15.85 -8.09
N PHE A 186 -5.63 15.13 -7.69
CA PHE A 186 -5.83 13.71 -8.01
C PHE A 186 -7.09 13.40 -8.83
N GLY A 187 -7.86 14.42 -9.20
CA GLY A 187 -9.05 14.29 -10.03
C GLY A 187 -10.29 13.74 -9.31
N ASN A 188 -10.19 13.37 -8.02
CA ASN A 188 -11.30 12.84 -7.23
C ASN A 188 -11.43 13.51 -5.86
N ALA A 189 -12.66 13.63 -5.38
CA ALA A 189 -12.92 14.08 -4.02
C ALA A 189 -12.70 12.94 -3.01
N PHE A 190 -12.42 13.30 -1.76
CA PHE A 190 -12.41 12.33 -0.67
C PHE A 190 -13.80 11.74 -0.45
N SER A 191 -13.88 10.43 -0.36
CA SER A 191 -15.10 9.71 -0.01
C SER A 191 -14.97 9.11 1.39
N LEU A 192 -15.55 9.79 2.38
CA LEU A 192 -15.57 9.27 3.75
C LEU A 192 -16.27 7.91 3.83
N GLU A 193 -17.37 7.73 3.09
CA GLU A 193 -18.11 6.47 3.06
C GLU A 193 -17.22 5.28 2.66
N GLN A 194 -16.45 5.43 1.58
CA GLN A 194 -15.55 4.37 1.12
C GLN A 194 -14.35 4.20 2.05
N PHE A 195 -13.78 5.31 2.52
CA PHE A 195 -12.63 5.30 3.41
C PHE A 195 -12.95 4.67 4.78
N ALA A 196 -14.16 4.89 5.31
CA ALA A 196 -14.60 4.34 6.58
C ALA A 196 -14.77 2.81 6.58
N ARG A 197 -14.80 2.19 5.41
CA ARG A 197 -14.84 0.71 5.27
C ARG A 197 -13.47 0.05 5.47
N ILE A 198 -12.39 0.83 5.45
CA ILE A 198 -11.03 0.32 5.59
C ILE A 198 -10.75 0.02 7.07
N ARG A 199 -10.22 -1.17 7.34
CA ARG A 199 -9.70 -1.55 8.67
C ARG A 199 -8.23 -1.16 8.75
N PHE A 200 -7.85 -0.31 9.72
CA PHE A 200 -6.48 0.14 9.89
C PHE A 200 -5.79 -0.55 11.07
N GLN A 201 -4.60 -1.12 10.81
CA GLN A 201 -3.58 -1.37 11.82
C GLN A 201 -2.56 -0.24 11.75
N LEU A 202 -2.30 0.41 12.88
CA LEU A 202 -1.28 1.42 13.05
C LEU A 202 -0.20 0.84 13.97
N LEU A 203 1.01 0.65 13.46
CA LEU A 203 2.05 -0.13 14.12
C LEU A 203 3.33 0.67 14.25
N VAL A 204 3.93 0.70 15.44
CA VAL A 204 5.21 1.39 15.69
C VAL A 204 5.96 0.77 16.85
N GLY A 205 7.28 0.80 16.81
CA GLY A 205 8.12 0.42 17.95
C GLY A 205 7.96 1.43 19.11
N ALA A 206 7.85 0.94 20.34
CA ALA A 206 7.69 1.78 21.52
C ALA A 206 8.94 2.62 21.83
N ALA A 207 10.09 2.25 21.28
CA ALA A 207 11.36 3.01 21.36
C ALA A 207 11.65 3.86 20.11
N ASP A 208 10.73 3.99 19.14
CA ASP A 208 10.89 4.81 17.94
C ASP A 208 10.58 6.30 18.24
N THR A 209 11.44 6.92 19.01
CA THR A 209 11.28 8.27 19.53
C THR A 209 12.11 9.34 18.79
N ASP A 210 12.76 8.97 17.67
CA ASP A 210 13.56 9.91 16.87
C ASP A 210 12.68 11.04 16.29
N GLU A 211 13.14 12.28 16.48
CA GLU A 211 12.47 13.51 16.04
C GLU A 211 13.11 14.10 14.77
N THR A 212 14.25 13.60 14.31
CA THR A 212 15.05 14.23 13.25
C THR A 212 14.81 13.63 11.87
N GLU A 213 14.74 12.31 11.77
CA GLU A 213 14.59 11.59 10.50
C GLU A 213 13.16 11.59 9.92
N ILE A 214 12.21 12.17 10.64
CA ILE A 214 10.79 12.16 10.27
C ILE A 214 10.36 13.35 9.42
N LEU A 215 11.23 14.32 9.24
CA LEU A 215 10.92 15.54 8.47
C LEU A 215 11.34 15.35 7.01
N PRO A 216 10.58 15.90 6.06
CA PRO A 216 11.04 16.02 4.68
C PRO A 216 12.36 16.79 4.62
N ALA A 217 13.20 16.46 3.64
CA ALA A 217 14.47 17.16 3.45
C ALA A 217 14.28 18.68 3.43
N ARG A 218 15.19 19.40 4.09
CA ARG A 218 15.22 20.87 4.04
C ARG A 218 15.26 21.30 2.57
N ASN A 219 14.52 22.24 2.14
CA ASN A 219 14.40 22.70 0.75
C ASN A 219 13.59 21.81 -0.20
N SER A 220 13.00 20.70 0.27
CA SER A 220 12.07 19.93 -0.56
C SER A 220 10.72 20.65 -0.72
N ALA A 221 10.03 20.38 -1.82
CA ALA A 221 8.67 20.87 -2.04
C ALA A 221 7.69 20.46 -0.94
N TYR A 222 8.03 19.42 -0.18
CA TYR A 222 7.19 18.84 0.89
C TYR A 222 7.39 19.50 2.24
N GLN A 223 8.42 20.33 2.43
CA GLN A 223 8.77 20.92 3.73
C GLN A 223 7.88 22.11 4.12
N ARG A 224 7.14 22.72 3.19
CA ARG A 224 6.37 23.94 3.46
C ARG A 224 5.37 23.74 4.61
N GLY A 225 5.60 24.43 5.74
CA GLY A 225 4.73 24.43 6.91
C GLY A 225 4.77 23.14 7.73
N VAL A 226 5.85 22.38 7.66
CA VAL A 226 6.10 21.22 8.52
C VAL A 226 6.72 21.73 9.82
N THR A 227 5.88 22.00 10.75
CA THR A 227 6.13 22.02 12.18
C THR A 227 5.26 20.94 12.80
N ASP A 228 5.38 20.71 14.06
CA ASP A 228 4.79 19.60 14.85
C ASP A 228 3.27 19.40 14.75
N TYR A 229 2.68 19.61 13.56
CA TYR A 229 1.22 19.60 13.33
C TYR A 229 0.55 18.27 13.72
N ALA A 230 1.31 17.17 13.72
CA ALA A 230 0.81 15.83 14.00
C ALA A 230 1.58 15.09 15.09
N GLY A 231 2.63 15.69 15.64
CA GLY A 231 3.51 15.11 16.65
C GLY A 231 4.99 15.18 16.30
N ARG A 232 5.86 15.04 17.30
CA ARG A 232 7.30 15.21 17.20
C ARG A 232 8.05 13.98 16.74
N ASN A 233 7.46 12.80 16.93
CA ASN A 233 8.03 11.51 16.53
C ASN A 233 6.95 10.61 15.90
N ARG A 234 7.34 9.42 15.43
CA ARG A 234 6.43 8.50 14.75
C ARG A 234 5.32 7.98 15.65
N ILE A 235 5.57 7.81 16.94
CA ILE A 235 4.57 7.38 17.93
C ILE A 235 3.48 8.43 18.06
N GLU A 236 3.84 9.69 18.33
CA GLU A 236 2.88 10.80 18.48
C GLU A 236 2.07 11.00 17.19
N ARG A 237 2.69 10.85 16.02
CA ARG A 237 2.02 10.95 14.72
C ARG A 237 1.01 9.84 14.49
N LEU A 238 1.35 8.59 14.81
CA LEU A 238 0.39 7.49 14.73
C LEU A 238 -0.75 7.61 15.75
N GLN A 239 -0.47 8.08 16.96
CA GLN A 239 -1.52 8.38 17.94
C GLN A 239 -2.47 9.47 17.43
N THR A 240 -1.93 10.51 16.79
CA THR A 240 -2.74 11.55 16.15
C THR A 240 -3.59 10.95 15.02
N LEU A 241 -3.00 10.17 14.11
CA LEU A 241 -3.75 9.52 13.05
C LEU A 241 -4.86 8.61 13.61
N HIS A 242 -4.57 7.82 14.65
CA HIS A 242 -5.56 6.97 15.30
C HIS A 242 -6.74 7.78 15.85
N ARG A 243 -6.47 8.87 16.55
CA ARG A 243 -7.51 9.77 17.09
C ARG A 243 -8.38 10.34 15.97
N GLU A 244 -7.78 10.80 14.88
CA GLU A 244 -8.50 11.36 13.75
C GLU A 244 -9.35 10.30 13.01
N LEU A 245 -8.82 9.08 12.82
CA LEU A 245 -9.58 7.96 12.27
C LEU A 245 -10.79 7.61 13.15
N LYS A 246 -10.60 7.56 14.47
CA LYS A 246 -11.71 7.34 15.41
C LYS A 246 -12.77 8.44 15.36
N ALA A 247 -12.36 9.69 15.24
CA ALA A 247 -13.29 10.82 15.11
C ALA A 247 -14.15 10.74 13.83
N LEU A 248 -13.64 10.06 12.80
CA LEU A 248 -14.35 9.80 11.55
C LEU A 248 -15.12 8.46 11.54
N ASN A 249 -15.20 7.76 12.67
CA ASN A 249 -15.76 6.40 12.79
C ASN A 249 -15.08 5.36 11.89
N VAL A 250 -13.79 5.55 11.60
CA VAL A 250 -12.98 4.58 10.86
C VAL A 250 -12.38 3.55 11.81
N SER A 251 -12.52 2.26 11.48
CA SER A 251 -11.97 1.18 12.29
C SER A 251 -10.43 1.24 12.30
N SER A 252 -9.85 1.45 13.47
CA SER A 252 -8.40 1.49 13.62
C SER A 252 -7.94 0.93 14.96
N LYS A 253 -6.82 0.19 14.94
CA LYS A 253 -6.11 -0.32 16.12
C LYS A 253 -4.69 0.23 16.07
N ILE A 254 -4.20 0.76 17.20
CA ILE A 254 -2.80 1.17 17.34
C ILE A 254 -2.07 0.16 18.23
N GLU A 255 -0.86 -0.22 17.83
CA GLU A 255 0.00 -1.17 18.52
C GLU A 255 1.40 -0.57 18.67
N LEU A 256 1.88 -0.48 19.90
CA LEU A 256 3.25 -0.09 20.24
C LEU A 256 4.00 -1.36 20.63
N VAL A 257 5.00 -1.75 19.82
CA VAL A 257 5.77 -2.96 20.07
C VAL A 257 6.88 -2.66 21.08
N PRO A 258 6.86 -3.30 22.28
CA PRO A 258 7.84 -3.04 23.33
C PRO A 258 9.27 -3.28 22.87
N ASP A 259 10.21 -2.47 23.34
CA ASP A 259 11.66 -2.59 23.14
C ASP A 259 12.11 -2.53 21.66
N VAL A 260 11.25 -2.08 20.75
CA VAL A 260 11.51 -1.95 19.32
C VAL A 260 11.64 -0.47 18.96
N ALA A 261 12.70 -0.10 18.24
CA ALA A 261 12.89 1.22 17.64
C ALA A 261 12.33 1.20 16.19
N HIS A 262 13.01 1.88 15.24
CA HIS A 262 12.59 1.94 13.84
C HIS A 262 13.04 0.69 13.05
N GLN A 263 12.49 -0.47 13.36
CA GLN A 263 12.86 -1.78 12.79
C GLN A 263 11.61 -2.56 12.39
N LEU A 264 11.59 -3.14 11.18
CA LEU A 264 10.45 -3.91 10.70
C LEU A 264 10.40 -5.34 11.28
N GLU A 265 11.55 -6.01 11.32
CA GLU A 265 11.63 -7.46 11.61
C GLU A 265 10.91 -7.83 12.92
N PRO A 266 11.11 -7.10 14.04
CA PRO A 266 10.37 -7.40 15.29
C PRO A 266 8.88 -7.11 15.19
N MET A 267 8.45 -6.21 14.30
CA MET A 267 7.05 -5.83 14.08
C MET A 267 6.34 -6.76 13.09
N PHE A 268 7.07 -7.54 12.31
CA PHE A 268 6.51 -8.31 11.19
C PHE A 268 5.47 -9.34 11.61
N GLY A 269 5.63 -9.97 12.77
CA GLY A 269 4.65 -10.90 13.33
C GLY A 269 3.27 -10.28 13.54
N HIS A 270 3.20 -9.01 13.96
CA HIS A 270 1.96 -8.26 14.13
C HIS A 270 1.28 -7.98 12.78
N VAL A 271 2.07 -7.64 11.75
CA VAL A 271 1.57 -7.43 10.39
C VAL A 271 0.98 -8.71 9.82
N LEU A 272 1.68 -9.84 9.95
CA LEU A 272 1.18 -11.15 9.51
C LEU A 272 -0.12 -11.54 10.20
N SER A 273 -0.20 -11.35 11.52
CA SER A 273 -1.41 -11.66 12.30
C SER A 273 -2.60 -10.84 11.82
N PHE A 274 -2.41 -9.56 11.57
CA PHE A 274 -3.45 -8.68 11.04
C PHE A 274 -4.00 -9.17 9.69
N PHE A 275 -3.13 -9.48 8.72
CA PHE A 275 -3.61 -9.94 7.41
C PHE A 275 -4.20 -11.36 7.44
N LYS A 276 -3.77 -12.23 8.37
CA LYS A 276 -4.45 -13.52 8.61
C LYS A 276 -5.88 -13.32 9.08
N GLU A 277 -6.12 -12.39 10.02
CA GLU A 277 -7.47 -12.06 10.50
C GLU A 277 -8.36 -11.51 9.37
N ILE A 278 -7.82 -10.65 8.49
CA ILE A 278 -8.55 -10.12 7.34
C ILE A 278 -8.98 -11.23 6.41
N SER A 279 -8.08 -12.14 6.01
CA SER A 279 -8.39 -13.23 5.09
C SER A 279 -9.48 -14.17 5.62
N LEU A 280 -9.51 -14.41 6.93
CA LEU A 280 -10.52 -15.24 7.57
C LEU A 280 -11.89 -14.55 7.63
N SER A 281 -11.92 -13.23 7.81
CA SER A 281 -13.17 -12.47 7.86
C SER A 281 -13.87 -12.33 6.50
N GLU A 282 -13.11 -12.36 5.41
CA GLU A 282 -13.66 -12.28 4.05
C GLU A 282 -14.22 -13.63 3.55
N THR A 283 -13.79 -14.74 4.13
CA THR A 283 -14.32 -16.09 3.82
C THR A 283 -15.58 -16.44 4.60
N ALA A 284 -15.90 -15.69 5.67
CA ALA A 284 -17.16 -15.86 6.40
C ALA A 284 -18.31 -15.18 5.62
N PRO A 285 -19.51 -15.81 5.49
CA PRO A 285 -20.67 -15.13 4.95
C PRO A 285 -20.92 -13.86 5.76
N ASN A 286 -20.97 -12.72 5.06
CA ASN A 286 -21.11 -11.38 5.58
C ASN A 286 -22.08 -11.32 6.78
N PRO A 287 -21.66 -11.14 8.05
CA PRO A 287 -22.59 -10.82 9.08
C PRO A 287 -23.16 -9.46 8.75
N GLU A 288 -24.47 -9.37 8.54
CA GLU A 288 -25.20 -8.12 8.38
C GLU A 288 -24.67 -7.10 9.41
N TRP A 289 -24.04 -6.05 8.91
CA TRP A 289 -23.60 -4.94 9.75
C TRP A 289 -24.86 -4.26 10.26
N VAL A 290 -25.35 -4.67 11.42
CA VAL A 290 -26.41 -3.99 12.14
C VAL A 290 -25.85 -2.63 12.57
N PHE A 291 -26.12 -1.61 11.78
CA PHE A 291 -26.07 -0.24 12.26
C PHE A 291 -27.19 -0.11 13.30
N GLY A 292 -26.84 -0.26 14.59
CA GLY A 292 -27.68 0.20 15.67
C GLY A 292 -27.83 1.71 15.53
N ILE A 293 -29.08 2.14 15.37
CA ILE A 293 -29.58 3.52 15.39
C ILE A 293 -29.17 4.22 16.68
#